data_a5bc2653badb87f563cb34b6238f0310
#
_entry.id   a5bc2653badb87f563cb34b6238f0310
#
_cell.length_a   1.000
_cell.length_b   1.000
_cell.length_c   1.000
_cell.angle_alpha   90.00
_cell.angle_beta   90.00
_cell.angle_gamma   90.00
#
_symmetry.space_group_name_H-M   'P 1'
#
loop_
_entity.id
_entity.type
_entity.pdbx_description
1 polymer ?
#
loop_
_entity_poly.entity_id
_entity_poly.type
_entity_poly.pdbx_seq_one_letter_code
_entity_poly.pdbx_strand_id
1 'polypeptide(L)'
;AGHMAWMERASAGAFRICTTVDDLRACLSNGTISGIMHMEGAEPIGPDLDALHLYHAMGLRSLGPVWSRPTVFGHGVPFRFPGAPDTGAGLTQAGKALVKACNRLGVMVDLSHLNEAGFNDVARLTEAPLVATHSNAHAVTPSTRNLTDRQLAMIAESKGMVGLNFATVFLRPDGRQSPDMPWDAVLRHLDHLIAKLGEDHVGFGSDFDGATVPQGIGDVTGLPALQDVLRAHGYDEGLLAKLCHRNWFAVLDRTWHPPR
;
A
#
# COMPACT_ATOMS: atom_id res chain seq x y z
N ALA A 1 2.90 17.30 4.19
CA ALA A 1 4.06 17.79 3.44
C ALA A 1 5.00 18.64 4.31
N GLY A 2 4.54 19.77 4.87
CA GLY A 2 5.39 20.67 5.65
C GLY A 2 6.10 20.02 6.84
N HIS A 3 5.43 19.10 7.54
CA HIS A 3 6.04 18.39 8.66
C HIS A 3 7.16 17.44 8.22
N MET A 4 7.00 16.72 7.12
CA MET A 4 8.07 15.88 6.56
C MET A 4 9.28 16.72 6.13
N ALA A 5 9.05 17.85 5.46
CA ALA A 5 10.12 18.77 5.08
C ALA A 5 10.84 19.39 6.30
N TRP A 6 10.13 19.61 7.40
CA TRP A 6 10.74 20.01 8.67
C TRP A 6 11.60 18.89 9.26
N MET A 7 11.07 17.66 9.31
CA MET A 7 11.80 16.48 9.80
C MET A 7 13.10 16.25 9.03
N GLU A 8 13.07 16.36 7.70
CA GLU A 8 14.26 16.21 6.87
C GLU A 8 15.35 17.23 7.26
N ARG A 9 14.97 18.51 7.39
CA ARG A 9 15.93 19.55 7.83
C ARG A 9 16.42 19.36 9.26
N ALA A 10 15.53 18.95 10.18
CA ALA A 10 15.84 18.82 11.59
C ALA A 10 16.66 17.54 11.91
N SER A 11 16.62 16.54 11.06
CA SER A 11 17.24 15.24 11.27
C SER A 11 18.76 15.22 11.09
N ALA A 12 19.37 16.32 10.62
CA ALA A 12 20.79 16.39 10.30
C ALA A 12 21.30 15.24 9.40
N GLY A 13 20.45 14.80 8.44
CA GLY A 13 20.75 13.74 7.48
C GLY A 13 20.29 12.33 7.89
N ALA A 14 19.71 12.16 9.08
CA ALA A 14 19.18 10.86 9.51
C ALA A 14 17.86 10.47 8.81
N PHE A 15 17.14 11.42 8.22
CA PHE A 15 15.90 11.21 7.45
C PHE A 15 15.97 11.98 6.13
N ARG A 16 15.47 11.37 5.05
CA ARG A 16 15.39 11.96 3.71
C ARG A 16 14.05 11.68 3.04
N ILE A 17 13.45 12.69 2.41
CA ILE A 17 12.32 12.55 1.51
C ILE A 17 12.84 12.04 0.16
N CYS A 18 12.40 10.83 -0.24
CA CYS A 18 12.82 10.18 -1.46
C CYS A 18 11.78 10.37 -2.56
N THR A 19 12.23 10.77 -3.74
CA THR A 19 11.38 10.95 -4.92
C THR A 19 11.78 10.07 -6.10
N THR A 20 12.89 9.34 -5.96
CA THR A 20 13.40 8.35 -6.91
C THR A 20 13.79 7.07 -6.19
N VAL A 21 13.83 5.95 -6.92
CA VAL A 21 14.29 4.67 -6.36
C VAL A 21 15.79 4.70 -6.03
N ASP A 22 16.58 5.49 -6.74
CA ASP A 22 18.00 5.66 -6.43
C ASP A 22 18.20 6.39 -5.10
N ASP A 23 17.33 7.35 -4.74
CA ASP A 23 17.32 7.93 -3.40
C ASP A 23 17.07 6.86 -2.33
N LEU A 24 16.10 5.95 -2.55
CA LEU A 24 15.79 4.87 -1.62
C LEU A 24 16.98 3.91 -1.45
N ARG A 25 17.62 3.52 -2.56
CA ARG A 25 18.81 2.66 -2.55
C ARG A 25 19.97 3.31 -1.79
N ALA A 26 20.20 4.61 -2.03
CA ALA A 26 21.23 5.36 -1.34
C ALA A 26 20.94 5.45 0.17
N CYS A 27 19.69 5.74 0.56
CA CYS A 27 19.29 5.77 1.96
C CYS A 27 19.52 4.41 2.65
N LEU A 28 19.09 3.32 2.01
CA LEU A 28 19.29 1.96 2.55
C LEU A 28 20.78 1.64 2.74
N SER A 29 21.63 2.00 1.76
CA SER A 29 23.08 1.75 1.83
C SER A 29 23.77 2.55 2.91
N ASN A 30 23.29 3.76 3.20
CA ASN A 30 23.90 4.69 4.15
C ASN A 30 23.28 4.64 5.55
N GLY A 31 22.27 3.79 5.78
CA GLY A 31 21.54 3.74 7.04
C GLY A 31 20.67 4.99 7.32
N THR A 32 20.32 5.75 6.27
CA THR A 32 19.40 6.90 6.37
C THR A 32 17.96 6.42 6.30
N ILE A 33 17.09 6.94 7.15
CA ILE A 33 15.64 6.65 7.09
C ILE A 33 15.07 7.36 5.86
N SER A 34 14.44 6.57 4.97
CA SER A 34 13.79 7.09 3.77
C SER A 34 12.30 7.31 4.00
N GLY A 35 11.78 8.46 3.56
CA GLY A 35 10.36 8.77 3.57
C GLY A 35 9.84 8.98 2.16
N ILE A 36 8.74 8.31 1.80
CA ILE A 36 7.97 8.55 0.58
C ILE A 36 6.72 9.34 0.97
N MET A 37 6.52 10.50 0.34
CA MET A 37 5.32 11.28 0.60
C MET A 37 4.11 10.60 -0.05
N HIS A 38 3.19 10.14 0.78
CA HIS A 38 1.93 9.52 0.42
C HIS A 38 0.74 10.37 0.89
N MET A 39 -0.35 10.35 0.14
CA MET A 39 -1.63 10.97 0.50
C MET A 39 -2.70 9.89 0.56
N GLU A 40 -3.16 9.55 1.75
CA GLU A 40 -4.22 8.57 1.97
C GLU A 40 -5.59 9.23 1.97
N GLY A 41 -6.29 9.12 0.82
CA GLY A 41 -7.49 9.91 0.54
C GLY A 41 -7.14 11.27 -0.07
N ALA A 42 -7.65 11.51 -1.29
CA ALA A 42 -7.31 12.68 -2.09
C ALA A 42 -8.20 13.90 -1.82
N GLU A 43 -8.84 14.00 -0.64
CA GLU A 43 -9.71 15.12 -0.26
C GLU A 43 -9.05 16.50 -0.38
N PRO A 44 -7.71 16.65 -0.15
CA PRO A 44 -7.06 17.96 -0.33
C PRO A 44 -6.89 18.39 -1.80
N ILE A 45 -7.24 17.54 -2.77
CA ILE A 45 -7.15 17.83 -4.19
C ILE A 45 -8.56 18.15 -4.73
N GLY A 46 -8.70 19.29 -5.39
CA GLY A 46 -9.95 19.66 -6.07
C GLY A 46 -10.15 18.88 -7.40
N PRO A 47 -11.37 18.87 -7.96
CA PRO A 47 -11.65 18.22 -9.24
C PRO A 47 -10.93 18.85 -10.45
N ASP A 48 -10.41 20.05 -10.32
CA ASP A 48 -9.53 20.73 -11.27
C ASP A 48 -8.10 20.17 -11.32
N LEU A 49 -7.70 19.43 -10.27
CA LEU A 49 -6.40 18.80 -10.07
C LEU A 49 -5.21 19.78 -9.92
N ASP A 50 -5.42 21.07 -9.76
CA ASP A 50 -4.33 22.05 -9.60
C ASP A 50 -3.45 21.73 -8.39
N ALA A 51 -4.08 21.35 -7.27
CA ALA A 51 -3.37 20.98 -6.06
C ALA A 51 -2.49 19.71 -6.23
N LEU A 52 -2.84 18.79 -7.14
CA LEU A 52 -2.02 17.62 -7.44
C LEU A 52 -0.64 18.03 -7.96
N HIS A 53 -0.59 19.00 -8.87
CA HIS A 53 0.68 19.50 -9.41
C HIS A 53 1.55 20.15 -8.33
N LEU A 54 0.94 20.89 -7.41
CA LEU A 54 1.64 21.48 -6.28
C LEU A 54 2.21 20.38 -5.35
N TYR A 55 1.40 19.40 -4.95
CA TYR A 55 1.86 18.31 -4.10
C TYR A 55 2.96 17.47 -4.78
N HIS A 56 2.83 17.21 -6.08
CA HIS A 56 3.88 16.51 -6.84
C HIS A 56 5.20 17.29 -6.85
N ALA A 57 5.16 18.61 -7.06
CA ALA A 57 6.34 19.48 -6.97
C ALA A 57 6.96 19.49 -5.56
N MET A 58 6.16 19.30 -4.51
CA MET A 58 6.61 19.16 -3.12
C MET A 58 7.15 17.76 -2.80
N GLY A 59 7.11 16.80 -3.72
CA GLY A 59 7.65 15.45 -3.54
C GLY A 59 6.62 14.35 -3.37
N LEU A 60 5.30 14.59 -3.56
CA LEU A 60 4.29 13.52 -3.54
C LEU A 60 4.59 12.50 -4.64
N ARG A 61 4.64 11.21 -4.27
CA ARG A 61 4.91 10.11 -5.20
C ARG A 61 3.91 8.97 -5.13
N SER A 62 2.96 9.04 -4.20
CA SER A 62 1.90 8.05 -4.03
C SER A 62 0.64 8.71 -3.49
N LEU A 63 -0.54 8.27 -3.95
CA LEU A 63 -1.81 8.67 -3.38
C LEU A 63 -2.89 7.60 -3.54
N GLY A 64 -3.78 7.51 -2.55
CA GLY A 64 -5.06 6.81 -2.67
C GLY A 64 -6.18 7.80 -3.06
N PRO A 65 -7.01 7.50 -4.07
CA PRO A 65 -8.12 8.39 -4.44
C PRO A 65 -9.14 8.60 -3.32
N VAL A 66 -9.23 7.63 -2.43
CA VAL A 66 -10.16 7.58 -1.28
C VAL A 66 -9.46 6.99 -0.06
N TRP A 67 -9.99 7.31 1.13
CA TRP A 67 -9.92 6.45 2.30
C TRP A 67 -11.22 5.63 2.40
N SER A 68 -11.54 4.98 3.53
CA SER A 68 -12.79 4.21 3.71
C SER A 68 -14.04 5.09 3.84
N ARG A 69 -14.14 6.07 2.95
CA ARG A 69 -15.26 6.99 2.77
C ARG A 69 -15.28 7.55 1.33
N PRO A 70 -16.40 8.08 0.85
CA PRO A 70 -16.43 8.70 -0.48
C PRO A 70 -15.63 10.01 -0.49
N THR A 71 -15.01 10.29 -1.63
CA THR A 71 -14.42 11.59 -2.01
C THR A 71 -15.06 12.08 -3.31
N VAL A 72 -14.65 13.23 -3.81
CA VAL A 72 -15.04 13.70 -5.16
C VAL A 72 -14.56 12.75 -6.26
N PHE A 73 -13.59 11.86 -5.99
CA PHE A 73 -12.96 10.97 -6.96
C PHE A 73 -13.56 9.56 -7.00
N GLY A 74 -14.18 9.08 -5.92
CA GLY A 74 -14.71 7.72 -5.87
C GLY A 74 -15.24 7.32 -4.51
N HIS A 75 -15.37 6.00 -4.31
CA HIS A 75 -15.96 5.43 -3.12
C HIS A 75 -15.00 4.46 -2.43
N GLY A 76 -14.72 4.71 -1.15
CA GLY A 76 -14.01 3.79 -0.28
C GLY A 76 -14.94 2.72 0.29
N VAL A 77 -14.37 1.55 0.63
CA VAL A 77 -15.11 0.48 1.30
C VAL A 77 -15.41 0.84 2.75
N PRO A 78 -16.62 0.61 3.26
CA PRO A 78 -16.87 0.67 4.69
C PRO A 78 -16.16 -0.50 5.39
N PHE A 79 -15.79 -0.34 6.67
CA PHE A 79 -15.25 -1.44 7.46
C PHE A 79 -16.38 -2.40 7.87
N ARG A 80 -16.56 -3.48 7.13
CA ARG A 80 -17.55 -4.53 7.41
C ARG A 80 -16.89 -5.90 7.46
N PHE A 81 -17.32 -6.69 8.44
CA PHE A 81 -16.95 -8.09 8.59
C PHE A 81 -18.17 -8.92 9.07
N PRO A 82 -18.50 -10.06 8.43
CA PRO A 82 -18.02 -10.42 7.11
C PRO A 82 -18.59 -9.50 6.02
N GLY A 83 -17.90 -9.39 4.89
CA GLY A 83 -18.36 -8.58 3.76
C GLY A 83 -17.43 -8.66 2.55
N ALA A 84 -17.92 -8.22 1.39
CA ALA A 84 -17.18 -8.16 0.14
C ALA A 84 -16.88 -6.71 -0.26
N PRO A 85 -15.81 -6.43 -1.04
CA PRO A 85 -15.47 -5.09 -1.50
C PRO A 85 -16.42 -4.52 -2.57
N ASP A 86 -17.36 -5.29 -3.08
CA ASP A 86 -18.42 -4.81 -3.97
C ASP A 86 -19.45 -3.99 -3.19
N THR A 87 -19.20 -2.70 -3.04
CA THR A 87 -19.97 -1.79 -2.17
C THR A 87 -20.56 -0.59 -2.91
N GLY A 88 -20.68 -0.65 -4.24
CA GLY A 88 -21.36 0.40 -5.02
C GLY A 88 -20.58 0.92 -6.22
N ALA A 89 -20.80 2.20 -6.58
CA ALA A 89 -20.25 2.82 -7.78
C ALA A 89 -18.71 2.92 -7.73
N GLY A 90 -18.09 2.95 -8.91
CA GLY A 90 -16.64 3.11 -9.07
C GLY A 90 -16.18 4.58 -9.02
N LEU A 91 -15.14 4.88 -9.79
CA LEU A 91 -14.60 6.22 -9.89
C LEU A 91 -15.60 7.19 -10.55
N THR A 92 -15.64 8.42 -10.05
CA THR A 92 -16.31 9.53 -10.72
C THR A 92 -15.53 9.95 -11.97
N GLN A 93 -16.07 10.89 -12.77
CA GLN A 93 -15.31 11.46 -13.88
C GLN A 93 -14.04 12.18 -13.40
N ALA A 94 -14.13 12.89 -12.26
CA ALA A 94 -12.94 13.50 -11.62
C ALA A 94 -11.92 12.44 -11.19
N GLY A 95 -12.39 11.29 -10.65
CA GLY A 95 -11.52 10.18 -10.29
C GLY A 95 -10.78 9.57 -11.47
N LYS A 96 -11.46 9.40 -12.60
CA LYS A 96 -10.84 8.95 -13.85
C LYS A 96 -9.80 9.94 -14.38
N ALA A 97 -10.06 11.25 -14.25
CA ALA A 97 -9.10 12.29 -14.59
C ALA A 97 -7.89 12.28 -13.65
N LEU A 98 -8.11 12.08 -12.34
CA LEU A 98 -7.05 11.96 -11.34
C LEU A 98 -6.10 10.81 -11.66
N VAL A 99 -6.62 9.60 -11.94
CA VAL A 99 -5.80 8.42 -12.28
C VAL A 99 -4.92 8.70 -13.50
N LYS A 100 -5.50 9.29 -14.55
CA LYS A 100 -4.74 9.67 -15.76
C LYS A 100 -3.66 10.71 -15.48
N ALA A 101 -3.93 11.68 -14.60
CA ALA A 101 -2.95 12.68 -14.20
C ALA A 101 -1.81 12.05 -13.39
N CYS A 102 -2.12 11.14 -12.44
CA CYS A 102 -1.13 10.40 -11.68
C CYS A 102 -0.20 9.58 -12.59
N ASN A 103 -0.76 8.88 -13.59
CA ASN A 103 0.06 8.14 -14.56
C ASN A 103 1.04 9.03 -15.30
N ARG A 104 0.58 10.21 -15.79
CA ARG A 104 1.47 11.17 -16.48
C ARG A 104 2.57 11.75 -15.59
N LEU A 105 2.29 11.91 -14.30
CA LEU A 105 3.22 12.46 -13.31
C LEU A 105 4.14 11.41 -12.68
N GLY A 106 3.91 10.13 -12.95
CA GLY A 106 4.61 9.04 -12.25
C GLY A 106 4.25 8.98 -10.76
N VAL A 107 3.01 9.32 -10.40
CA VAL A 107 2.50 9.17 -9.03
C VAL A 107 1.78 7.83 -8.92
N MET A 108 2.20 6.99 -7.98
CA MET A 108 1.59 5.70 -7.72
C MET A 108 0.15 5.87 -7.22
N VAL A 109 -0.80 5.19 -7.85
CA VAL A 109 -2.19 5.12 -7.38
C VAL A 109 -2.34 3.94 -6.44
N ASP A 110 -2.63 4.22 -5.17
CA ASP A 110 -2.90 3.20 -4.17
C ASP A 110 -4.36 2.73 -4.25
N LEU A 111 -4.53 1.43 -4.41
CA LEU A 111 -5.83 0.76 -4.50
C LEU A 111 -6.40 0.38 -3.12
N SER A 112 -5.61 0.54 -2.06
CA SER A 112 -6.09 0.33 -0.70
C SER A 112 -7.28 1.24 -0.44
N HIS A 113 -8.28 0.73 0.30
CA HIS A 113 -9.56 1.38 0.57
C HIS A 113 -10.54 1.50 -0.60
N LEU A 114 -10.12 1.38 -1.87
CA LEU A 114 -11.07 1.41 -2.99
C LEU A 114 -12.05 0.24 -2.94
N ASN A 115 -13.31 0.51 -3.28
CA ASN A 115 -14.26 -0.55 -3.53
C ASN A 115 -13.93 -1.30 -4.85
N GLU A 116 -14.57 -2.46 -5.06
CA GLU A 116 -14.26 -3.30 -6.22
C GLU A 116 -14.50 -2.60 -7.57
N ALA A 117 -15.56 -1.80 -7.66
CA ALA A 117 -15.86 -1.04 -8.88
C ALA A 117 -14.78 0.03 -9.16
N GLY A 118 -14.31 0.75 -8.13
CA GLY A 118 -13.22 1.71 -8.24
C GLY A 118 -11.90 1.05 -8.60
N PHE A 119 -11.59 -0.09 -7.99
CA PHE A 119 -10.43 -0.91 -8.34
C PHE A 119 -10.44 -1.28 -9.83
N ASN A 120 -11.58 -1.79 -10.33
CA ASN A 120 -11.74 -2.16 -11.74
C ASN A 120 -11.61 -0.96 -12.68
N ASP A 121 -12.07 0.22 -12.26
CA ASP A 121 -11.92 1.44 -13.05
C ASP A 121 -10.45 1.86 -13.16
N VAL A 122 -9.69 1.82 -12.05
CA VAL A 122 -8.24 2.09 -12.10
C VAL A 122 -7.54 1.09 -13.02
N ALA A 123 -7.81 -0.21 -12.86
CA ALA A 123 -7.19 -1.26 -13.66
C ALA A 123 -7.42 -1.10 -15.18
N ARG A 124 -8.59 -0.55 -15.58
CA ARG A 124 -8.88 -0.25 -17.00
C ARG A 124 -8.21 1.03 -17.52
N LEU A 125 -7.83 1.94 -16.63
CA LEU A 125 -7.36 3.28 -17.00
C LEU A 125 -5.84 3.41 -16.93
N THR A 126 -5.17 2.55 -16.15
CA THR A 126 -3.74 2.65 -15.90
C THR A 126 -2.94 1.65 -16.73
N GLU A 127 -1.77 2.08 -17.19
CA GLU A 127 -0.71 1.20 -17.72
C GLU A 127 0.39 0.97 -16.67
N ALA A 128 0.34 1.69 -15.55
CA ALA A 128 1.22 1.49 -14.41
C ALA A 128 0.83 0.23 -13.62
N PRO A 129 1.77 -0.39 -12.89
CA PRO A 129 1.46 -1.51 -12.01
C PRO A 129 0.34 -1.18 -11.01
N LEU A 130 -0.56 -2.13 -10.78
CA LEU A 130 -1.61 -2.03 -9.77
C LEU A 130 -1.02 -2.29 -8.38
N VAL A 131 -1.14 -1.34 -7.47
CA VAL A 131 -0.56 -1.44 -6.13
C VAL A 131 -1.63 -1.22 -5.06
N ALA A 132 -1.72 -2.14 -4.10
CA ALA A 132 -2.42 -1.94 -2.85
C ALA A 132 -1.38 -1.86 -1.72
N THR A 133 -1.12 -0.67 -1.21
CA THR A 133 0.00 -0.44 -0.28
C THR A 133 -0.15 -1.19 1.04
N HIS A 134 -1.41 -1.40 1.48
CA HIS A 134 -1.73 -2.04 2.76
C HIS A 134 -3.09 -2.76 2.69
N SER A 135 -3.09 -4.01 2.20
CA SER A 135 -4.30 -4.83 2.07
C SER A 135 -3.97 -6.31 2.28
N ASN A 136 -5.00 -7.11 2.59
CA ASN A 136 -4.85 -8.53 2.91
C ASN A 136 -5.70 -9.41 1.98
N ALA A 137 -5.71 -10.73 2.21
CA ALA A 137 -6.45 -11.70 1.41
C ALA A 137 -7.88 -11.90 1.93
N HIS A 138 -8.89 -11.60 1.10
CA HIS A 138 -10.30 -11.81 1.43
C HIS A 138 -10.64 -13.30 1.65
N ALA A 139 -9.98 -14.20 0.92
CA ALA A 139 -10.17 -15.64 1.08
C ALA A 139 -9.76 -16.16 2.47
N VAL A 140 -8.85 -15.47 3.16
CA VAL A 140 -8.40 -15.81 4.52
C VAL A 140 -9.30 -15.12 5.56
N THR A 141 -9.60 -13.84 5.36
CA THR A 141 -10.46 -13.05 6.25
C THR A 141 -11.42 -12.23 5.41
N PRO A 142 -12.72 -12.57 5.38
CA PRO A 142 -13.70 -11.96 4.49
C PRO A 142 -14.15 -10.58 4.98
N SER A 143 -13.20 -9.63 5.01
CA SER A 143 -13.44 -8.22 5.27
C SER A 143 -13.58 -7.45 3.95
N THR A 144 -14.47 -6.46 3.91
CA THR A 144 -14.60 -5.54 2.75
C THR A 144 -13.29 -4.88 2.36
N ARG A 145 -12.35 -4.75 3.31
CA ARG A 145 -11.06 -4.09 3.14
C ARG A 145 -10.00 -4.99 2.48
N ASN A 146 -10.26 -6.30 2.41
CA ASN A 146 -9.35 -7.29 1.87
C ASN A 146 -9.61 -7.57 0.38
N LEU A 147 -8.56 -7.90 -0.35
CA LEU A 147 -8.58 -8.15 -1.78
C LEU A 147 -9.10 -9.55 -2.10
N THR A 148 -10.01 -9.65 -3.04
CA THR A 148 -10.46 -10.94 -3.59
C THR A 148 -9.38 -11.57 -4.47
N ASP A 149 -9.43 -12.90 -4.64
CA ASP A 149 -8.50 -13.62 -5.52
C ASP A 149 -8.51 -13.08 -6.96
N ARG A 150 -9.67 -12.57 -7.42
CA ARG A 150 -9.80 -11.92 -8.73
C ARG A 150 -8.98 -10.62 -8.79
N GLN A 151 -9.03 -9.80 -7.74
CA GLN A 151 -8.23 -8.58 -7.66
C GLN A 151 -6.73 -8.89 -7.55
N LEU A 152 -6.37 -9.94 -6.79
CA LEU A 152 -4.99 -10.41 -6.70
C LEU A 152 -4.46 -10.86 -8.07
N ALA A 153 -5.24 -11.60 -8.85
CA ALA A 153 -4.86 -12.00 -10.22
C ALA A 153 -4.60 -10.77 -11.12
N MET A 154 -5.45 -9.74 -11.08
CA MET A 154 -5.26 -8.51 -11.84
C MET A 154 -3.98 -7.75 -11.41
N ILE A 155 -3.67 -7.72 -10.10
CA ILE A 155 -2.43 -7.14 -9.58
C ILE A 155 -1.21 -7.92 -10.12
N ALA A 156 -1.25 -9.26 -10.08
CA ALA A 156 -0.17 -10.09 -10.61
C ALA A 156 0.07 -9.87 -12.12
N GLU A 157 -1.01 -9.85 -12.93
CA GLU A 157 -0.95 -9.59 -14.37
C GLU A 157 -0.33 -8.23 -14.70
N SER A 158 -0.60 -7.22 -13.88
CA SER A 158 -0.02 -5.87 -14.02
C SER A 158 1.43 -5.77 -13.56
N LYS A 159 2.02 -6.85 -13.01
CA LYS A 159 3.29 -6.85 -12.28
C LYS A 159 3.28 -5.86 -11.10
N GLY A 160 2.12 -5.75 -10.48
CA GLY A 160 1.85 -4.88 -9.35
C GLY A 160 2.33 -5.46 -8.02
N MET A 161 1.75 -4.98 -6.91
CA MET A 161 2.20 -5.38 -5.57
C MET A 161 1.10 -5.21 -4.54
N VAL A 162 1.14 -6.07 -3.51
CA VAL A 162 0.34 -5.92 -2.29
C VAL A 162 1.27 -5.83 -1.08
N GLY A 163 1.12 -4.77 -0.29
CA GLY A 163 1.70 -4.67 1.04
C GLY A 163 0.77 -5.29 2.07
N LEU A 164 1.24 -6.31 2.81
CA LEU A 164 0.47 -6.93 3.88
C LEU A 164 0.18 -5.91 4.99
N ASN A 165 -1.10 -5.64 5.24
CA ASN A 165 -1.56 -4.76 6.30
C ASN A 165 -1.53 -5.50 7.66
N PHE A 166 -0.96 -4.86 8.69
CA PHE A 166 -0.87 -5.44 10.03
C PHE A 166 -2.11 -5.20 10.91
N ALA A 167 -3.12 -4.47 10.42
CA ALA A 167 -4.36 -4.24 11.16
C ALA A 167 -5.03 -5.57 11.55
N THR A 168 -5.15 -5.83 12.83
CA THR A 168 -5.67 -7.09 13.37
C THR A 168 -7.08 -7.39 12.89
N VAL A 169 -7.91 -6.36 12.70
CA VAL A 169 -9.29 -6.47 12.19
C VAL A 169 -9.37 -7.04 10.77
N PHE A 170 -8.29 -6.95 9.98
CA PHE A 170 -8.21 -7.47 8.62
C PHE A 170 -7.41 -8.78 8.51
N LEU A 171 -6.65 -9.11 9.57
CA LEU A 171 -5.88 -10.35 9.67
C LEU A 171 -6.63 -11.47 10.37
N ARG A 172 -7.36 -11.14 11.44
CA ARG A 172 -8.02 -12.13 12.29
C ARG A 172 -9.21 -12.78 11.57
N PRO A 173 -9.35 -14.12 11.66
CA PRO A 173 -10.47 -14.82 11.03
C PRO A 173 -11.84 -14.47 11.65
N ASP A 174 -11.87 -13.87 12.84
CA ASP A 174 -13.08 -13.41 13.52
C ASP A 174 -13.37 -11.90 13.27
N GLY A 175 -12.49 -11.19 12.54
CA GLY A 175 -12.63 -9.77 12.22
C GLY A 175 -12.58 -8.83 13.43
N ARG A 176 -12.07 -9.29 14.57
CA ARG A 176 -12.00 -8.46 15.81
C ARG A 176 -10.76 -7.58 15.84
N GLN A 177 -10.93 -6.39 16.36
CA GLN A 177 -9.83 -5.47 16.67
C GLN A 177 -9.22 -5.84 18.04
N SER A 178 -8.25 -6.76 18.03
CA SER A 178 -7.54 -7.19 19.25
C SER A 178 -6.07 -7.44 18.93
N PRO A 179 -5.13 -6.85 19.70
CA PRO A 179 -3.69 -7.08 19.50
C PRO A 179 -3.26 -8.50 19.89
N ASP A 180 -4.05 -9.17 20.75
CA ASP A 180 -3.81 -10.56 21.11
C ASP A 180 -4.25 -11.47 19.96
N MET A 181 -3.30 -11.87 19.13
CA MET A 181 -3.51 -12.79 18.03
C MET A 181 -2.26 -13.61 17.72
N PRO A 182 -2.43 -14.88 17.31
CA PRO A 182 -1.29 -15.74 16.97
C PRO A 182 -0.67 -15.32 15.63
N TRP A 183 0.62 -15.58 15.47
CA TRP A 183 1.37 -15.36 14.24
C TRP A 183 0.79 -16.10 13.02
N ASP A 184 0.12 -17.24 13.26
CA ASP A 184 -0.51 -18.04 12.23
C ASP A 184 -1.46 -17.23 11.33
N ALA A 185 -2.16 -16.23 11.86
CA ALA A 185 -3.02 -15.37 11.04
C ALA A 185 -2.22 -14.50 10.05
N VAL A 186 -1.05 -13.98 10.48
CA VAL A 186 -0.14 -13.23 9.60
C VAL A 186 0.43 -14.15 8.52
N LEU A 187 0.88 -15.34 8.91
CA LEU A 187 1.48 -16.32 8.01
C LEU A 187 0.49 -16.78 6.94
N ARG A 188 -0.76 -17.11 7.31
CA ARG A 188 -1.79 -17.51 6.34
C ARG A 188 -2.07 -16.45 5.28
N HIS A 189 -2.07 -15.17 5.66
CA HIS A 189 -2.25 -14.09 4.68
C HIS A 189 -1.03 -13.97 3.76
N LEU A 190 0.19 -14.04 4.29
CA LEU A 190 1.42 -14.01 3.48
C LEU A 190 1.49 -15.19 2.52
N ASP A 191 1.27 -16.41 3.01
CA ASP A 191 1.26 -17.62 2.17
C ASP A 191 0.24 -17.52 1.03
N HIS A 192 -0.98 -17.03 1.33
CA HIS A 192 -2.03 -16.85 0.32
C HIS A 192 -1.64 -15.77 -0.72
N LEU A 193 -1.14 -14.63 -0.25
CA LEU A 193 -0.70 -13.55 -1.14
C LEU A 193 0.44 -14.01 -2.05
N ILE A 194 1.45 -14.70 -1.50
CA ILE A 194 2.56 -15.24 -2.27
C ILE A 194 2.10 -16.30 -3.28
N ALA A 195 1.18 -17.19 -2.87
CA ALA A 195 0.63 -18.21 -3.75
C ALA A 195 -0.16 -17.61 -4.94
N LYS A 196 -0.82 -16.46 -4.76
CA LYS A 196 -1.63 -15.80 -5.81
C LYS A 196 -0.84 -14.81 -6.66
N LEU A 197 0.10 -14.10 -6.08
CA LEU A 197 0.84 -13.02 -6.72
C LEU A 197 2.23 -13.46 -7.20
N GLY A 198 2.82 -14.45 -6.54
CA GLY A 198 4.25 -14.73 -6.62
C GLY A 198 5.07 -13.90 -5.63
N GLU A 199 6.26 -14.38 -5.30
CA GLU A 199 7.16 -13.78 -4.30
C GLU A 199 7.60 -12.35 -4.63
N ASP A 200 7.62 -11.98 -5.91
CA ASP A 200 8.10 -10.67 -6.39
C ASP A 200 7.04 -9.56 -6.28
N HIS A 201 5.84 -9.89 -5.78
CA HIS A 201 4.68 -9.00 -5.79
C HIS A 201 4.03 -8.82 -4.40
N VAL A 202 4.74 -9.20 -3.34
CA VAL A 202 4.29 -9.06 -1.95
C VAL A 202 5.32 -8.30 -1.13
N GLY A 203 4.86 -7.47 -0.20
CA GLY A 203 5.71 -6.75 0.75
C GLY A 203 4.97 -6.43 2.03
N PHE A 204 5.56 -5.64 2.91
CA PHE A 204 4.90 -5.16 4.10
C PHE A 204 4.27 -3.78 3.87
N GLY A 205 3.04 -3.60 4.35
CA GLY A 205 2.28 -2.35 4.39
C GLY A 205 1.71 -2.17 5.79
N SER A 206 2.54 -1.86 6.75
CA SER A 206 2.32 -2.01 8.19
C SER A 206 1.06 -1.36 8.74
N ASP A 207 0.67 -0.21 8.20
CA ASP A 207 -0.40 0.62 8.76
C ASP A 207 -0.12 1.04 10.23
N PHE A 208 1.18 1.19 10.59
CA PHE A 208 1.58 1.70 11.89
C PHE A 208 0.97 3.07 12.13
N ASP A 209 0.57 3.33 13.37
CA ASP A 209 -0.14 4.52 13.85
C ASP A 209 -1.58 4.68 13.29
N GLY A 210 -1.96 3.97 12.21
CA GLY A 210 -3.30 3.96 11.64
C GLY A 210 -4.20 2.83 12.15
N ALA A 211 -3.62 1.78 12.75
CA ALA A 211 -4.36 0.56 13.12
C ALA A 211 -3.85 -0.11 14.40
N THR A 212 -4.70 -0.94 15.01
CA THR A 212 -4.26 -1.88 16.04
C THR A 212 -3.55 -3.04 15.36
N VAL A 213 -2.26 -3.19 15.66
CA VAL A 213 -1.40 -4.27 15.13
C VAL A 213 -1.23 -5.42 16.13
N PRO A 214 -0.79 -6.63 15.70
CA PRO A 214 -0.51 -7.73 16.61
C PRO A 214 0.47 -7.35 17.70
N GLN A 215 0.21 -7.76 18.95
CA GLN A 215 1.08 -7.45 20.10
C GLN A 215 2.52 -7.93 19.87
N GLY A 216 2.71 -9.03 19.13
CA GLY A 216 4.04 -9.56 18.80
C GLY A 216 4.84 -8.63 17.86
N ILE A 217 4.16 -7.73 17.11
CA ILE A 217 4.80 -6.68 16.31
C ILE A 217 4.89 -5.39 17.13
N GLY A 218 3.77 -4.95 17.71
CA GLY A 218 3.67 -3.72 18.52
C GLY A 218 3.90 -2.45 17.68
N ASP A 219 5.12 -2.18 17.31
CA ASP A 219 5.55 -1.04 16.49
C ASP A 219 6.75 -1.43 15.59
N VAL A 220 7.42 -0.46 15.01
CA VAL A 220 8.57 -0.67 14.10
C VAL A 220 9.69 -1.50 14.74
N THR A 221 9.84 -1.44 16.06
CA THR A 221 10.88 -2.20 16.78
C THR A 221 10.60 -3.71 16.85
N GLY A 222 9.38 -4.15 16.57
CA GLY A 222 8.99 -5.55 16.49
C GLY A 222 9.20 -6.19 15.12
N LEU A 223 9.60 -5.45 14.09
CA LEU A 223 9.87 -6.02 12.76
C LEU A 223 10.95 -7.13 12.76
N PRO A 224 12.02 -7.06 13.57
CA PRO A 224 12.95 -8.19 13.71
C PRO A 224 12.28 -9.46 14.22
N ALA A 225 11.37 -9.36 15.21
CA ALA A 225 10.63 -10.53 15.72
C ALA A 225 9.71 -11.13 14.62
N LEU A 226 9.06 -10.30 13.80
CA LEU A 226 8.31 -10.76 12.63
C LEU A 226 9.24 -11.53 11.68
N GLN A 227 10.43 -11.01 11.35
CA GLN A 227 11.38 -11.70 10.49
C GLN A 227 11.83 -13.05 11.05
N ASP A 228 12.04 -13.16 12.38
CA ASP A 228 12.39 -14.43 13.03
C ASP A 228 11.26 -15.45 12.91
N VAL A 229 10.01 -15.03 13.06
CA VAL A 229 8.84 -15.88 12.83
C VAL A 229 8.78 -16.38 11.40
N LEU A 230 9.02 -15.50 10.40
CA LEU A 230 9.03 -15.87 8.99
C LEU A 230 10.17 -16.86 8.66
N ARG A 231 11.37 -16.68 9.23
CA ARG A 231 12.47 -17.68 9.13
C ARG A 231 12.06 -19.02 9.69
N ALA A 232 11.46 -19.04 10.88
CA ALA A 232 10.98 -20.26 11.49
C ALA A 232 9.87 -20.94 10.68
N HIS A 233 9.09 -20.16 9.93
CA HIS A 233 8.06 -20.66 8.99
C HIS A 233 8.67 -21.24 7.69
N GLY A 234 9.95 -20.98 7.41
CA GLY A 234 10.66 -21.50 6.25
C GLY A 234 10.95 -20.48 5.13
N TYR A 235 10.72 -19.18 5.37
CA TYR A 235 11.09 -18.15 4.42
C TYR A 235 12.61 -17.90 4.50
N ASP A 236 13.27 -17.97 3.35
CA ASP A 236 14.70 -17.70 3.26
C ASP A 236 15.03 -16.20 3.25
N GLU A 237 16.31 -15.87 3.39
CA GLU A 237 16.77 -14.47 3.40
C GLU A 237 16.51 -13.74 2.08
N GLY A 238 16.43 -14.47 0.96
CA GLY A 238 16.07 -13.93 -0.35
C GLY A 238 14.63 -13.42 -0.37
N LEU A 239 13.69 -14.24 0.12
CA LEU A 239 12.28 -13.88 0.25
C LEU A 239 12.08 -12.78 1.29
N LEU A 240 12.76 -12.83 2.44
CA LEU A 240 12.69 -11.76 3.43
C LEU A 240 13.14 -10.41 2.86
N ALA A 241 14.22 -10.37 2.11
CA ALA A 241 14.68 -9.15 1.45
C ALA A 241 13.68 -8.64 0.39
N LYS A 242 12.98 -9.54 -0.32
CA LYS A 242 11.87 -9.19 -1.23
C LYS A 242 10.73 -8.52 -0.46
N LEU A 243 10.25 -9.15 0.60
CA LEU A 243 9.13 -8.64 1.42
C LEU A 243 9.47 -7.30 2.09
N CYS A 244 10.70 -7.14 2.58
CA CYS A 244 11.12 -5.94 3.29
C CYS A 244 11.33 -4.72 2.39
N HIS A 245 11.94 -4.88 1.21
CA HIS A 245 12.30 -3.71 0.39
C HIS A 245 12.43 -3.95 -1.12
N ARG A 246 12.94 -5.12 -1.59
CA ARG A 246 13.28 -5.29 -3.01
C ARG A 246 12.07 -5.17 -3.92
N ASN A 247 10.93 -5.73 -3.52
CA ASN A 247 9.69 -5.66 -4.30
C ASN A 247 9.14 -4.24 -4.35
N TRP A 248 9.24 -3.49 -3.23
CA TRP A 248 8.90 -2.08 -3.20
C TRP A 248 9.75 -1.27 -4.18
N PHE A 249 11.07 -1.45 -4.17
CA PHE A 249 11.95 -0.75 -5.13
C PHE A 249 11.59 -1.10 -6.57
N ALA A 250 11.34 -2.38 -6.86
CA ALA A 250 11.00 -2.83 -8.20
C ALA A 250 9.67 -2.26 -8.72
N VAL A 251 8.62 -2.20 -7.90
CA VAL A 251 7.32 -1.65 -8.33
C VAL A 251 7.36 -0.12 -8.45
N LEU A 252 8.06 0.56 -7.54
CA LEU A 252 8.21 2.01 -7.59
C LEU A 252 9.03 2.46 -8.79
N ASP A 253 10.08 1.72 -9.15
CA ASP A 253 10.89 2.00 -10.34
C ASP A 253 10.03 1.97 -11.63
N ARG A 254 9.16 0.97 -11.77
CA ARG A 254 8.22 0.86 -12.89
C ARG A 254 7.13 1.95 -12.89
N THR A 255 6.80 2.49 -11.73
CA THR A 255 5.71 3.47 -11.57
C THR A 255 6.20 4.90 -11.72
N TRP A 256 7.34 5.24 -11.10
CA TRP A 256 7.86 6.60 -11.06
C TRP A 256 8.61 7.02 -12.35
N HIS A 257 8.94 6.04 -13.21
CA HIS A 257 9.52 6.27 -14.54
C HIS A 257 8.55 5.72 -15.61
N PRO A 258 7.38 6.35 -15.82
CA PRO A 258 6.48 5.91 -16.88
C PRO A 258 7.21 5.96 -18.23
N PRO A 259 6.98 5.00 -19.13
CA PRO A 259 7.56 5.03 -20.47
C PRO A 259 7.18 6.36 -21.16
N ARG A 260 8.19 6.98 -21.77
CA ARG A 260 8.04 8.26 -22.50
C ARG A 260 7.22 8.06 -23.76
#